data_44133c75c34573868b56682255742ec0
#
_entry.id   44133c75c34573868b56682255742ec0
#
_cell.length_a   1.000
_cell.length_b   1.000
_cell.length_c   1.000
_cell.angle_alpha   90.00
_cell.angle_beta   90.00
_cell.angle_gamma   90.00
#
_symmetry.space_group_name_H-M   'P 1'
#
loop_
_entity.id
_entity.type
_entity.pdbx_description
1 polymer ?
#
loop_
_entity_poly.entity_id
_entity_poly.type
_entity_poly.pdbx_seq_one_letter_code
_entity_poly.pdbx_strand_id
1 'polypeptide(L)'
;MAVTLSRLGQVKGAAATWGAGASGLDTDRALMLKLGSAEVMEAFMTATVFKGKTRERNIRGGKSVAFPITGKMAARYHQPGTQILGQGNDPSDLNERVIELDALMVADAAIYQVDELMNYYDIRQIYTTELGRSLAYEYDKRVARLIWAAANNSTEPLNKALNAGRTGQVIDLGANKATFDAKTRQARGDDLVEAIFAARVGFESKDVSIDNMYAVFSPDDYYSITQSSRAINVDFNGGGGAN
;
A
#
# COMPACT_ATOMS: atom_id res chain seq x y z
N MET A 1 16.85 48.59 7.98
CA MET A 1 15.53 48.13 8.48
C MET A 1 15.40 46.67 8.13
N ALA A 2 15.43 45.79 9.11
CA ALA A 2 15.17 44.38 8.86
C ALA A 2 13.66 44.21 8.65
N VAL A 3 13.24 43.84 7.45
CA VAL A 3 11.86 43.49 7.15
C VAL A 3 11.59 42.12 7.81
N THR A 4 10.92 42.16 8.94
CA THR A 4 10.41 40.95 9.56
C THR A 4 9.20 40.49 8.77
N LEU A 5 9.41 39.51 7.88
CA LEU A 5 8.32 38.81 7.22
C LEU A 5 7.49 38.11 8.29
N SER A 6 6.24 38.54 8.47
CA SER A 6 5.33 37.82 9.34
C SER A 6 4.97 36.50 8.69
N ARG A 7 5.53 35.39 9.20
CA ARG A 7 5.18 34.05 8.77
C ARG A 7 3.87 33.64 9.45
N LEU A 8 3.05 32.90 8.73
CA LEU A 8 1.85 32.29 9.30
C LEU A 8 2.29 31.48 10.55
N GLY A 9 1.72 31.78 11.72
CA GLY A 9 2.09 31.11 12.97
C GLY A 9 3.19 31.78 13.80
N GLN A 10 3.75 32.93 13.38
CA GLN A 10 4.70 33.70 14.22
C GLN A 10 4.00 34.83 14.96
N VAL A 11 4.25 34.93 16.25
CA VAL A 11 3.80 36.04 17.08
C VAL A 11 4.69 37.24 16.83
N LYS A 12 4.10 38.41 16.55
CA LYS A 12 4.83 39.64 16.37
C LYS A 12 5.43 40.09 17.71
N GLY A 13 6.75 40.04 17.83
CA GLY A 13 7.48 40.65 18.96
C GLY A 13 7.96 39.73 20.06
N ALA A 14 7.77 38.43 20.00
CA ALA A 14 8.36 37.46 20.91
C ALA A 14 9.35 36.54 20.19
N ALA A 15 10.37 36.05 20.88
CA ALA A 15 11.15 34.92 20.41
C ALA A 15 10.20 33.74 20.35
N ALA A 16 9.61 33.53 19.18
CA ALA A 16 8.40 32.75 19.04
C ALA A 16 8.71 31.27 19.03
N THR A 17 8.46 30.66 20.15
CA THR A 17 8.12 29.24 20.18
C THR A 17 6.68 29.12 19.74
N TRP A 18 6.40 28.29 18.79
CA TRP A 18 5.06 27.94 18.34
C TRP A 18 4.15 27.63 19.54
N GLY A 19 3.04 28.32 19.64
CA GLY A 19 2.08 28.07 20.72
C GLY A 19 2.42 28.71 22.09
N ALA A 20 3.44 29.52 22.18
CA ALA A 20 3.80 30.22 23.43
C ALA A 20 3.35 31.69 23.39
N GLY A 21 2.07 31.95 23.41
CA GLY A 21 1.53 33.28 23.50
C GLY A 21 0.02 33.29 23.61
N ALA A 22 -0.49 33.90 24.64
CA ALA A 22 -1.92 33.98 24.88
C ALA A 22 -2.61 35.14 24.12
N SER A 23 -2.12 35.51 22.93
CA SER A 23 -2.80 36.49 22.12
C SER A 23 -3.79 35.84 21.16
N GLY A 24 -4.97 36.39 20.99
CA GLY A 24 -6.01 35.84 20.10
C GLY A 24 -5.55 35.59 18.67
N LEU A 25 -4.56 36.36 18.17
CA LEU A 25 -3.92 36.19 16.86
C LEU A 25 -3.16 34.86 16.71
N ASP A 26 -2.58 34.34 17.80
CA ASP A 26 -1.88 33.04 17.77
C ASP A 26 -2.84 31.86 17.70
N THR A 27 -3.99 32.01 18.34
CA THR A 27 -5.05 31.01 18.32
C THR A 27 -5.66 30.89 16.92
N ASP A 28 -5.90 32.03 16.26
CA ASP A 28 -6.45 32.07 14.90
C ASP A 28 -5.46 31.49 13.88
N ARG A 29 -4.17 31.80 14.03
CA ARG A 29 -3.10 31.22 13.18
C ARG A 29 -2.91 29.73 13.41
N ALA A 30 -3.01 29.27 14.66
CA ALA A 30 -2.97 27.84 14.98
C ALA A 30 -4.18 27.10 14.41
N LEU A 31 -5.34 27.75 14.35
CA LEU A 31 -6.54 27.20 13.74
C LEU A 31 -6.38 27.07 12.22
N MET A 32 -5.83 28.07 11.55
CA MET A 32 -5.56 28.01 10.09
C MET A 32 -4.62 26.87 9.71
N LEU A 33 -3.60 26.60 10.53
CA LEU A 33 -2.69 25.47 10.30
C LEU A 33 -3.35 24.12 10.51
N LYS A 34 -4.25 24.01 11.49
CA LYS A 34 -5.04 22.82 11.71
C LYS A 34 -5.98 22.55 10.53
N LEU A 35 -6.59 23.61 9.98
CA LEU A 35 -7.45 23.52 8.80
C LEU A 35 -6.65 23.04 7.58
N GLY A 36 -5.49 23.66 7.28
CA GLY A 36 -4.64 23.25 6.17
C GLY A 36 -4.14 21.82 6.28
N SER A 37 -3.78 21.36 7.48
CA SER A 37 -3.37 19.97 7.69
C SER A 37 -4.52 18.98 7.49
N ALA A 38 -5.75 19.35 7.83
CA ALA A 38 -6.93 18.53 7.61
C ALA A 38 -7.24 18.38 6.10
N GLU A 39 -7.16 19.46 5.33
CA GLU A 39 -7.35 19.44 3.88
C GLU A 39 -6.32 18.54 3.17
N VAL A 40 -5.05 18.61 3.56
CA VAL A 40 -3.98 17.74 3.05
C VAL A 40 -4.28 16.28 3.38
N MET A 41 -4.70 15.99 4.60
CA MET A 41 -5.04 14.62 5.01
C MET A 41 -6.26 14.06 4.28
N GLU A 42 -7.27 14.87 4.05
CA GLU A 42 -8.45 14.48 3.27
C GLU A 42 -8.08 14.17 1.82
N ALA A 43 -7.31 15.04 1.19
CA ALA A 43 -6.81 14.83 -0.18
C ALA A 43 -5.93 13.58 -0.27
N PHE A 44 -5.07 13.33 0.71
CA PHE A 44 -4.27 12.12 0.81
C PHE A 44 -5.13 10.86 0.91
N MET A 45 -6.12 10.84 1.82
CA MET A 45 -7.00 9.69 2.03
C MET A 45 -7.83 9.37 0.79
N THR A 46 -8.28 10.38 0.07
CA THR A 46 -9.09 10.22 -1.15
C THR A 46 -8.26 9.73 -2.33
N ALA A 47 -7.00 10.16 -2.44
CA ALA A 47 -6.14 9.84 -3.57
C ALA A 47 -5.41 8.49 -3.43
N THR A 48 -5.24 7.95 -2.20
CA THR A 48 -4.48 6.73 -1.95
C THR A 48 -5.25 5.47 -2.38
N VAL A 49 -4.59 4.59 -3.13
CA VAL A 49 -5.15 3.31 -3.60
C VAL A 49 -4.88 2.17 -2.62
N PHE A 50 -3.69 2.10 -2.03
CA PHE A 50 -3.25 0.98 -1.19
C PHE A 50 -3.64 1.11 0.28
N LYS A 51 -3.95 2.30 0.76
CA LYS A 51 -4.35 2.51 2.15
C LYS A 51 -5.65 1.77 2.46
N GLY A 52 -5.68 1.09 3.59
CA GLY A 52 -6.81 0.25 3.99
C GLY A 52 -6.88 -1.14 3.31
N LYS A 53 -6.04 -1.39 2.29
CA LYS A 53 -5.89 -2.71 1.65
C LYS A 53 -4.68 -3.48 2.15
N THR A 54 -3.83 -2.83 2.92
CA THR A 54 -2.66 -3.39 3.58
C THR A 54 -2.88 -3.45 5.08
N ARG A 55 -2.24 -4.42 5.74
CA ARG A 55 -2.31 -4.52 7.20
C ARG A 55 -1.45 -3.45 7.84
N GLU A 56 -2.06 -2.57 8.61
CA GLU A 56 -1.40 -1.49 9.32
C GLU A 56 -1.14 -1.86 10.79
N ARG A 57 0.00 -1.43 11.32
CA ARG A 57 0.33 -1.56 12.74
C ARG A 57 0.90 -0.25 13.25
N ASN A 58 0.29 0.30 14.29
CA ASN A 58 0.77 1.51 14.94
C ASN A 58 1.91 1.19 15.91
N ILE A 59 3.00 1.92 15.80
CA ILE A 59 4.17 1.83 16.68
C ILE A 59 4.14 3.02 17.61
N ARG A 60 4.12 2.77 18.93
CA ARG A 60 4.13 3.82 19.95
C ARG A 60 5.54 4.20 20.44
N GLY A 61 6.53 3.40 20.10
CA GLY A 61 7.93 3.60 20.47
C GLY A 61 8.82 2.57 19.80
N GLY A 62 10.11 2.91 19.61
CA GLY A 62 11.07 2.05 18.93
C GLY A 62 11.26 2.41 17.45
N LYS A 63 12.35 1.90 16.89
CA LYS A 63 12.76 2.12 15.49
C LYS A 63 12.29 1.01 14.55
N SER A 64 11.93 -0.14 15.10
CA SER A 64 11.57 -1.33 14.31
C SER A 64 10.43 -2.11 14.97
N VAL A 65 9.74 -2.92 14.17
CA VAL A 65 8.71 -3.86 14.61
C VAL A 65 8.95 -5.21 14.00
N ALA A 66 8.95 -6.24 14.83
CA ALA A 66 9.03 -7.62 14.40
C ALA A 66 7.63 -8.23 14.21
N PHE A 67 7.45 -8.94 13.10
CA PHE A 67 6.26 -9.76 12.82
C PHE A 67 6.67 -11.23 12.89
N PRO A 68 6.13 -12.01 13.81
CA PRO A 68 6.42 -13.45 13.87
C PRO A 68 5.78 -14.17 12.70
N ILE A 69 6.53 -15.09 12.10
CA ILE A 69 6.08 -15.98 11.03
C ILE A 69 6.14 -17.39 11.56
N THR A 70 5.01 -18.08 11.62
CA THR A 70 4.91 -19.47 12.05
C THR A 70 4.69 -20.37 10.84
N GLY A 71 5.40 -21.51 10.81
CA GLY A 71 5.26 -22.54 9.79
C GLY A 71 4.11 -23.51 10.09
N LYS A 72 3.87 -24.39 9.13
CA LYS A 72 2.99 -25.53 9.30
C LYS A 72 3.62 -26.56 10.24
N MET A 73 2.78 -27.22 11.02
CA MET A 73 3.15 -28.38 11.84
C MET A 73 2.64 -29.65 11.18
N ALA A 74 3.44 -30.70 11.21
CA ALA A 74 3.04 -32.03 10.76
C ALA A 74 2.26 -32.75 11.88
N ALA A 75 1.13 -33.34 11.53
CA ALA A 75 0.42 -34.28 12.39
C ALA A 75 0.84 -35.70 12.06
N ARG A 76 0.97 -36.57 13.08
CA ARG A 76 1.31 -37.96 12.91
C ARG A 76 0.47 -38.85 13.79
N TYR A 77 0.30 -40.10 13.40
CA TYR A 77 -0.32 -41.09 14.27
C TYR A 77 0.69 -41.55 15.32
N HIS A 78 0.24 -41.60 16.57
CA HIS A 78 1.02 -42.09 17.68
C HIS A 78 0.76 -43.57 17.90
N GLN A 79 1.82 -44.36 18.05
CA GLN A 79 1.70 -45.77 18.42
C GLN A 79 1.75 -45.93 19.94
N PRO A 80 0.79 -46.65 20.55
CA PRO A 80 0.82 -46.92 21.99
C PRO A 80 2.15 -47.55 22.42
N GLY A 81 2.71 -47.06 23.53
CA GLY A 81 3.98 -47.53 24.04
C GLY A 81 5.22 -46.80 23.53
N THR A 82 5.09 -45.88 22.59
CA THR A 82 6.19 -45.02 22.13
C THR A 82 6.18 -43.69 22.88
N GLN A 83 7.38 -43.09 23.03
CA GLN A 83 7.51 -41.80 23.69
C GLN A 83 7.00 -40.67 22.78
N ILE A 84 6.08 -39.82 23.30
CA ILE A 84 5.56 -38.69 22.54
C ILE A 84 6.58 -37.55 22.38
N LEU A 85 7.36 -37.30 23.45
CA LEU A 85 8.43 -36.32 23.48
C LEU A 85 9.76 -37.04 23.19
N GLY A 86 10.42 -36.73 22.07
CA GLY A 86 11.68 -37.37 21.71
C GLY A 86 11.95 -37.36 20.20
N GLN A 87 12.64 -38.37 19.70
CA GLN A 87 12.93 -38.48 18.26
C GLN A 87 11.69 -38.43 17.40
N GLY A 88 11.63 -37.44 16.52
CA GLY A 88 10.50 -37.19 15.62
C GLY A 88 9.48 -36.15 16.13
N ASN A 89 9.71 -35.53 17.28
CA ASN A 89 8.96 -34.35 17.67
C ASN A 89 9.65 -33.12 17.10
N ASP A 90 9.21 -32.70 15.93
CA ASP A 90 9.73 -31.52 15.26
C ASP A 90 9.21 -30.25 15.92
N PRO A 91 10.09 -29.38 16.46
CA PRO A 91 9.65 -28.07 16.93
C PRO A 91 9.06 -27.29 15.76
N SER A 92 8.10 -26.40 16.05
CA SER A 92 7.52 -25.52 15.04
C SER A 92 8.63 -24.67 14.40
N ASP A 93 8.53 -24.51 13.07
CA ASP A 93 9.39 -23.59 12.34
C ASP A 93 8.91 -22.16 12.63
N LEU A 94 9.74 -21.37 13.28
CA LEU A 94 9.45 -20.02 13.72
C LEU A 94 10.52 -19.07 13.19
N ASN A 95 10.08 -18.01 12.58
CA ASN A 95 10.95 -16.91 12.13
C ASN A 95 10.28 -15.58 12.40
N GLU A 96 11.02 -14.49 12.28
CA GLU A 96 10.49 -13.15 12.39
C GLU A 96 10.89 -12.29 11.19
N ARG A 97 10.00 -11.40 10.79
CA ARG A 97 10.28 -10.36 9.83
C ARG A 97 10.32 -9.02 10.55
N VAL A 98 11.50 -8.42 10.58
CA VAL A 98 11.69 -7.10 11.17
C VAL A 98 11.46 -6.05 10.09
N ILE A 99 10.59 -5.08 10.40
CA ILE A 99 10.35 -3.89 9.57
C ILE A 99 10.93 -2.71 10.32
N GLU A 100 11.88 -2.04 9.72
CA GLU A 100 12.45 -0.80 10.23
C GLU A 100 11.67 0.42 9.74
N LEU A 101 11.58 1.44 10.59
CA LEU A 101 11.00 2.73 10.20
C LEU A 101 11.96 3.45 9.25
N ASP A 102 11.45 3.78 8.09
CA ASP A 102 12.15 4.60 7.09
C ASP A 102 12.08 6.09 7.46
N ALA A 103 12.67 6.94 6.64
CA ALA A 103 12.65 8.37 6.80
C ALA A 103 11.22 8.94 6.69
N LEU A 104 11.00 10.10 7.32
CA LEU A 104 9.76 10.84 7.22
C LEU A 104 9.52 11.34 5.80
N MET A 105 8.36 11.06 5.25
CA MET A 105 7.94 11.60 3.96
C MET A 105 7.32 12.98 4.19
N VAL A 106 7.85 13.99 3.51
CA VAL A 106 7.44 15.40 3.67
C VAL A 106 7.07 15.95 2.29
N ALA A 107 6.00 16.72 2.24
CA ALA A 107 5.68 17.59 1.12
C ALA A 107 5.43 19.00 1.68
N ASP A 108 6.09 19.99 1.11
CA ASP A 108 6.00 21.38 1.54
C ASP A 108 5.81 22.31 0.34
N ALA A 109 5.10 23.40 0.57
CA ALA A 109 4.94 24.49 -0.38
C ALA A 109 4.99 25.82 0.37
N ALA A 110 5.69 26.79 -0.18
CA ALA A 110 5.74 28.14 0.34
C ALA A 110 4.83 29.06 -0.48
N ILE A 111 3.87 29.69 0.18
CA ILE A 111 2.98 30.68 -0.43
C ILE A 111 3.32 32.04 0.18
N TYR A 112 3.64 33.00 -0.68
CA TYR A 112 3.87 34.37 -0.22
C TYR A 112 2.54 35.08 -0.01
N GLN A 113 2.40 35.75 1.14
CA GLN A 113 1.17 36.43 1.52
C GLN A 113 0.77 37.52 0.52
N VAL A 114 1.72 38.13 -0.17
CA VAL A 114 1.44 39.15 -1.20
C VAL A 114 0.77 38.50 -2.41
N ASP A 115 1.24 37.31 -2.81
CA ASP A 115 0.69 36.59 -3.94
C ASP A 115 -0.72 36.06 -3.62
N GLU A 116 -0.97 35.63 -2.37
CA GLU A 116 -2.30 35.22 -1.90
C GLU A 116 -3.30 36.40 -1.95
N LEU A 117 -2.88 37.58 -1.55
CA LEU A 117 -3.71 38.79 -1.60
C LEU A 117 -3.99 39.33 -3.03
N MET A 118 -3.04 39.10 -3.93
CA MET A 118 -3.15 39.53 -5.33
C MET A 118 -3.99 38.56 -6.20
N ASN A 119 -4.18 37.34 -5.75
CA ASN A 119 -4.92 36.34 -6.48
C ASN A 119 -6.41 36.37 -6.18
N TYR A 120 -7.21 36.25 -7.24
CA TYR A 120 -8.67 36.22 -7.15
C TYR A 120 -9.22 34.85 -6.65
N TYR A 121 -8.38 33.81 -6.69
CA TYR A 121 -8.75 32.44 -6.30
C TYR A 121 -8.12 32.05 -4.97
N ASP A 122 -8.76 31.10 -4.24
CA ASP A 122 -8.18 30.51 -3.04
C ASP A 122 -7.07 29.52 -3.42
N ILE A 123 -5.88 30.09 -3.63
CA ILE A 123 -4.66 29.36 -4.00
C ILE A 123 -4.24 28.39 -2.91
N ARG A 124 -4.49 28.74 -1.65
CA ARG A 124 -4.11 27.89 -0.52
C ARG A 124 -4.78 26.51 -0.62
N GLN A 125 -6.08 26.45 -0.90
CA GLN A 125 -6.82 25.19 -1.01
C GLN A 125 -6.30 24.33 -2.19
N ILE A 126 -5.94 24.97 -3.29
CA ILE A 126 -5.36 24.28 -4.45
C ILE A 126 -4.03 23.63 -4.07
N TYR A 127 -3.14 24.37 -3.43
CA TYR A 127 -1.83 23.85 -3.01
C TYR A 127 -1.95 22.77 -1.95
N THR A 128 -2.82 22.89 -0.96
CA THR A 128 -3.02 21.85 0.06
C THR A 128 -3.55 20.56 -0.54
N THR A 129 -4.45 20.65 -1.51
CA THR A 129 -4.95 19.48 -2.24
C THR A 129 -3.85 18.80 -3.06
N GLU A 130 -3.02 19.57 -3.78
CA GLU A 130 -1.92 19.02 -4.57
C GLU A 130 -0.81 18.42 -3.69
N LEU A 131 -0.52 19.00 -2.53
CA LEU A 131 0.40 18.41 -1.55
C LEU A 131 -0.12 17.05 -1.05
N GLY A 132 -1.41 16.94 -0.75
CA GLY A 132 -2.05 15.68 -0.35
C GLY A 132 -1.96 14.61 -1.44
N ARG A 133 -2.22 14.98 -2.70
CA ARG A 133 -2.08 14.08 -3.85
C ARG A 133 -0.64 13.64 -4.09
N SER A 134 0.32 14.55 -3.96
CA SER A 134 1.75 14.23 -4.10
C SER A 134 2.21 13.22 -3.05
N LEU A 135 1.81 13.40 -1.78
CA LEU A 135 2.07 12.44 -0.71
C LEU A 135 1.44 11.08 -0.99
N ALA A 136 0.19 11.05 -1.47
CA ALA A 136 -0.52 9.82 -1.82
C ALA A 136 0.21 9.07 -2.95
N TYR A 137 0.64 9.79 -3.98
CA TYR A 137 1.37 9.20 -5.10
C TYR A 137 2.70 8.55 -4.67
N GLU A 138 3.50 9.25 -3.85
CA GLU A 138 4.76 8.68 -3.35
C GLU A 138 4.54 7.52 -2.38
N TYR A 139 3.49 7.56 -1.56
CA TYR A 139 3.12 6.45 -0.70
C TYR A 139 2.77 5.20 -1.54
N ASP A 140 1.85 5.34 -2.48
CA ASP A 140 1.40 4.25 -3.33
C ASP A 140 2.54 3.66 -4.17
N LYS A 141 3.41 4.50 -4.71
CA LYS A 141 4.60 4.09 -5.45
C LYS A 141 5.58 3.27 -4.60
N ARG A 142 5.79 3.66 -3.34
CA ARG A 142 6.65 2.91 -2.41
C ARG A 142 6.03 1.57 -2.04
N VAL A 143 4.73 1.55 -1.73
CA VAL A 143 4.00 0.29 -1.45
C VAL A 143 4.05 -0.64 -2.65
N ALA A 144 3.78 -0.16 -3.87
CA ALA A 144 3.87 -0.96 -5.08
C ALA A 144 5.27 -1.57 -5.30
N ARG A 145 6.34 -0.79 -5.06
CA ARG A 145 7.72 -1.29 -5.12
C ARG A 145 8.01 -2.39 -4.10
N LEU A 146 7.49 -2.24 -2.88
CA LEU A 146 7.64 -3.27 -1.84
C LEU A 146 6.88 -4.55 -2.20
N ILE A 147 5.67 -4.44 -2.75
CA ILE A 147 4.89 -5.59 -3.24
C ILE A 147 5.66 -6.30 -4.36
N TRP A 148 6.19 -5.54 -5.32
CA TRP A 148 7.00 -6.09 -6.41
C TRP A 148 8.27 -6.78 -5.90
N ALA A 149 8.99 -6.18 -4.95
CA ALA A 149 10.16 -6.77 -4.34
C ALA A 149 9.81 -8.05 -3.55
N ALA A 150 8.67 -8.06 -2.85
CA ALA A 150 8.18 -9.24 -2.14
C ALA A 150 7.80 -10.37 -3.11
N ALA A 151 7.17 -10.05 -4.24
CA ALA A 151 6.82 -11.02 -5.26
C ALA A 151 8.05 -11.67 -5.92
N ASN A 152 9.12 -10.91 -6.10
CA ASN A 152 10.39 -11.40 -6.67
C ASN A 152 11.31 -12.07 -5.63
N ASN A 153 10.94 -12.10 -4.36
CA ASN A 153 11.77 -12.72 -3.34
C ASN A 153 11.67 -14.24 -3.42
N SER A 154 12.76 -14.87 -3.80
CA SER A 154 12.90 -16.33 -3.87
C SER A 154 13.39 -16.96 -2.55
N THR A 155 13.75 -16.15 -1.54
CA THR A 155 14.23 -16.64 -0.26
C THR A 155 13.07 -17.16 0.59
N GLU A 156 13.13 -18.40 0.97
CA GLU A 156 12.13 -19.01 1.85
C GLU A 156 12.22 -18.40 3.25
N PRO A 157 11.09 -17.94 3.82
CA PRO A 157 11.09 -17.34 5.15
C PRO A 157 11.25 -18.36 6.27
N LEU A 158 11.06 -19.65 5.99
CA LEU A 158 11.08 -20.76 6.93
C LEU A 158 11.98 -21.88 6.39
N ASN A 159 12.71 -22.54 7.28
CA ASN A 159 13.79 -23.48 6.90
C ASN A 159 13.33 -24.92 6.70
N LYS A 160 12.13 -25.29 7.15
CA LYS A 160 11.67 -26.67 7.07
C LYS A 160 11.08 -27.01 5.70
N ALA A 161 11.35 -28.21 5.22
CA ALA A 161 10.85 -28.73 3.95
C ALA A 161 9.31 -28.65 3.81
N LEU A 162 8.57 -28.79 4.92
CA LEU A 162 7.10 -28.65 4.95
C LEU A 162 6.61 -27.24 4.58
N ASN A 163 7.48 -26.24 4.73
CA ASN A 163 7.19 -24.84 4.44
C ASN A 163 7.82 -24.38 3.13
N ALA A 164 8.46 -25.28 2.39
CA ALA A 164 9.08 -24.97 1.09
C ALA A 164 8.04 -24.44 0.08
N GLY A 165 8.49 -23.55 -0.79
CA GLY A 165 7.63 -22.94 -1.81
C GLY A 165 6.76 -21.77 -1.34
N ARG A 166 6.91 -21.30 -0.10
CA ARG A 166 6.19 -20.13 0.43
C ARG A 166 6.86 -18.80 0.10
N THR A 167 7.49 -18.73 -1.04
CA THR A 167 8.12 -17.54 -1.59
C THR A 167 7.12 -16.69 -2.37
N GLY A 168 7.53 -15.50 -2.77
CA GLY A 168 6.78 -14.68 -3.71
C GLY A 168 6.49 -15.43 -5.02
N GLN A 169 5.54 -14.94 -5.79
CA GLN A 169 5.20 -15.49 -7.09
C GLN A 169 5.11 -14.36 -8.11
N VAL A 170 5.77 -14.59 -9.25
CA VAL A 170 5.68 -13.75 -10.44
C VAL A 170 5.08 -14.59 -11.54
N ILE A 171 4.04 -14.11 -12.18
CA ILE A 171 3.40 -14.74 -13.34
C ILE A 171 3.86 -13.99 -14.59
N ASP A 172 4.57 -14.69 -15.46
CA ASP A 172 5.00 -14.13 -16.72
C ASP A 172 3.90 -14.25 -17.78
N LEU A 173 3.47 -13.12 -18.33
CA LEU A 173 2.46 -13.05 -19.40
C LEU A 173 3.07 -13.13 -20.80
N GLY A 174 4.33 -13.51 -20.89
CA GLY A 174 5.09 -13.72 -22.12
C GLY A 174 6.13 -12.65 -22.40
N ALA A 175 7.14 -13.06 -23.06
CA ALA A 175 8.42 -12.51 -23.50
C ALA A 175 8.87 -11.16 -22.91
N ASN A 176 8.14 -10.08 -23.10
CA ASN A 176 8.46 -8.76 -22.56
C ASN A 176 7.26 -7.81 -22.68
N LYS A 177 7.38 -6.65 -22.01
CA LYS A 177 6.32 -5.63 -22.02
C LYS A 177 5.96 -5.17 -23.44
N ALA A 178 6.93 -5.00 -24.33
CA ALA A 178 6.66 -4.55 -25.71
C ALA A 178 5.82 -5.55 -26.49
N THR A 179 6.06 -6.86 -26.33
CA THR A 179 5.28 -7.92 -26.96
C THR A 179 3.86 -7.97 -26.39
N PHE A 180 3.70 -7.77 -25.10
CA PHE A 180 2.39 -7.70 -24.44
C PHE A 180 1.60 -6.47 -24.92
N ASP A 181 2.23 -5.30 -24.97
CA ASP A 181 1.61 -4.04 -25.38
C ASP A 181 1.22 -4.05 -26.90
N ALA A 182 1.91 -4.84 -27.71
CA ALA A 182 1.59 -5.00 -29.14
C ALA A 182 0.35 -5.87 -29.41
N LYS A 183 -0.14 -6.62 -28.42
CA LYS A 183 -1.35 -7.42 -28.54
C LYS A 183 -2.60 -6.53 -28.63
N THR A 184 -3.65 -7.05 -29.22
CA THR A 184 -4.97 -6.38 -29.18
C THR A 184 -5.46 -6.27 -27.74
N ARG A 185 -6.28 -5.26 -27.43
CA ARG A 185 -6.83 -5.08 -26.08
C ARG A 185 -7.58 -6.31 -25.56
N GLN A 186 -8.32 -6.98 -26.44
CA GLN A 186 -9.02 -8.20 -26.09
C GLN A 186 -8.06 -9.34 -25.70
N ALA A 187 -7.00 -9.56 -26.49
CA ALA A 187 -5.99 -10.58 -26.19
C ALA A 187 -5.22 -10.28 -24.91
N ARG A 188 -4.89 -9.00 -24.66
CA ARG A 188 -4.28 -8.57 -23.37
C ARG A 188 -5.23 -8.84 -22.20
N GLY A 189 -6.52 -8.55 -22.38
CA GLY A 189 -7.53 -8.82 -21.38
C GLY A 189 -7.66 -10.31 -21.05
N ASP A 190 -7.65 -11.17 -22.05
CA ASP A 190 -7.71 -12.62 -21.88
C ASP A 190 -6.49 -13.16 -21.11
N ASP A 191 -5.29 -12.67 -21.44
CA ASP A 191 -4.05 -13.02 -20.72
C ASP A 191 -4.08 -12.54 -19.26
N LEU A 192 -4.58 -11.33 -19.00
CA LEU A 192 -4.70 -10.80 -17.65
C LEU A 192 -5.72 -11.58 -16.79
N VAL A 193 -6.83 -11.99 -17.37
CA VAL A 193 -7.81 -12.86 -16.70
C VAL A 193 -7.19 -14.21 -16.35
N GLU A 194 -6.44 -14.81 -17.28
CA GLU A 194 -5.72 -16.06 -17.02
C GLU A 194 -4.68 -15.90 -15.91
N ALA A 195 -3.94 -14.78 -15.89
CA ALA A 195 -2.99 -14.46 -14.83
C ALA A 195 -3.65 -14.31 -13.45
N ILE A 196 -4.86 -13.73 -13.39
CA ILE A 196 -5.62 -13.64 -12.13
C ILE A 196 -5.96 -15.03 -11.60
N PHE A 197 -6.45 -15.93 -12.46
CA PHE A 197 -6.74 -17.30 -12.06
C PHE A 197 -5.47 -18.05 -11.64
N ALA A 198 -4.37 -17.90 -12.38
CA ALA A 198 -3.09 -18.50 -12.03
C ALA A 198 -2.55 -17.97 -10.67
N ALA A 199 -2.71 -16.68 -10.40
CA ALA A 199 -2.37 -16.09 -9.11
C ALA A 199 -3.21 -16.70 -7.99
N ARG A 200 -4.52 -16.85 -8.19
CA ARG A 200 -5.41 -17.46 -7.21
C ARG A 200 -5.00 -18.91 -6.89
N VAL A 201 -4.77 -19.71 -7.91
CA VAL A 201 -4.26 -21.10 -7.74
C VAL A 201 -2.93 -21.10 -6.97
N GLY A 202 -2.04 -20.14 -7.27
CA GLY A 202 -0.78 -19.98 -6.55
C GLY A 202 -0.96 -19.66 -5.07
N PHE A 203 -1.95 -18.87 -4.69
CA PHE A 203 -2.26 -18.60 -3.28
C PHE A 203 -2.86 -19.82 -2.59
N GLU A 204 -3.83 -20.47 -3.21
CA GLU A 204 -4.46 -21.68 -2.66
C GLU A 204 -3.42 -22.81 -2.47
N SER A 205 -2.53 -23.02 -3.42
CA SER A 205 -1.47 -24.03 -3.31
C SER A 205 -0.47 -23.77 -2.17
N LYS A 206 -0.33 -22.50 -1.78
CA LYS A 206 0.50 -22.08 -0.64
C LYS A 206 -0.27 -21.99 0.67
N ASP A 207 -1.53 -22.40 0.71
CA ASP A 207 -2.46 -22.28 1.84
C ASP A 207 -2.59 -20.85 2.38
N VAL A 208 -2.63 -19.88 1.48
CA VAL A 208 -2.96 -18.49 1.81
C VAL A 208 -4.46 -18.30 1.66
N SER A 209 -5.12 -17.73 2.68
CA SER A 209 -6.54 -17.40 2.58
C SER A 209 -6.79 -16.45 1.42
N ILE A 210 -7.82 -16.77 0.64
CA ILE A 210 -8.28 -15.97 -0.50
C ILE A 210 -9.24 -14.84 -0.10
N ASP A 211 -9.59 -14.74 1.20
CA ASP A 211 -10.45 -13.68 1.68
C ASP A 211 -9.75 -12.33 1.63
N ASN A 212 -10.48 -11.30 1.24
CA ASN A 212 -10.00 -9.93 1.16
C ASN A 212 -8.77 -9.73 0.24
N MET A 213 -8.73 -10.44 -0.87
CA MET A 213 -7.71 -10.21 -1.90
C MET A 213 -8.10 -9.03 -2.78
N TYR A 214 -7.10 -8.24 -3.12
CA TYR A 214 -7.24 -7.09 -4.01
C TYR A 214 -6.29 -7.24 -5.19
N ALA A 215 -6.77 -6.89 -6.37
CA ALA A 215 -5.96 -6.74 -7.58
C ALA A 215 -5.90 -5.26 -7.95
N VAL A 216 -4.72 -4.76 -8.25
CA VAL A 216 -4.51 -3.37 -8.66
C VAL A 216 -3.95 -3.38 -10.08
N PHE A 217 -4.64 -2.69 -10.97
CA PHE A 217 -4.30 -2.60 -12.38
C PHE A 217 -4.10 -1.15 -12.81
N SER A 218 -3.34 -0.95 -13.88
CA SER A 218 -3.37 0.33 -14.57
C SER A 218 -4.74 0.56 -15.22
N PRO A 219 -5.15 1.80 -15.50
CA PRO A 219 -6.43 2.06 -16.18
C PRO A 219 -6.54 1.34 -17.54
N ASP A 220 -5.45 1.26 -18.32
CA ASP A 220 -5.45 0.59 -19.62
C ASP A 220 -5.65 -0.92 -19.49
N ASP A 221 -5.00 -1.53 -18.50
CA ASP A 221 -5.16 -2.96 -18.22
C ASP A 221 -6.56 -3.28 -17.69
N TYR A 222 -7.13 -2.42 -16.84
CA TYR A 222 -8.50 -2.59 -16.36
C TYR A 222 -9.51 -2.57 -17.51
N TYR A 223 -9.40 -1.60 -18.42
CA TYR A 223 -10.26 -1.56 -19.59
C TYR A 223 -10.00 -2.69 -20.60
N SER A 224 -8.80 -3.25 -20.61
CA SER A 224 -8.51 -4.46 -21.40
C SER A 224 -9.21 -5.69 -20.81
N ILE A 225 -9.24 -5.84 -19.48
CA ILE A 225 -9.97 -6.92 -18.80
C ILE A 225 -11.47 -6.82 -19.08
N THR A 226 -12.06 -5.63 -19.02
CA THR A 226 -13.50 -5.45 -19.31
C THR A 226 -13.88 -5.76 -20.75
N GLN A 227 -12.93 -5.72 -21.69
CA GLN A 227 -13.12 -6.10 -23.09
C GLN A 227 -12.75 -7.55 -23.38
N SER A 228 -12.30 -8.31 -22.39
CA SER A 228 -11.95 -9.72 -22.52
C SER A 228 -13.19 -10.56 -22.85
N SER A 229 -13.06 -11.43 -23.83
CA SER A 229 -14.13 -12.38 -24.18
C SER A 229 -14.45 -13.34 -23.03
N ARG A 230 -13.47 -13.68 -22.21
CA ARG A 230 -13.62 -14.55 -21.04
C ARG A 230 -14.38 -13.89 -19.91
N ALA A 231 -14.14 -12.59 -19.65
CA ALA A 231 -14.86 -11.83 -18.63
C ALA A 231 -16.33 -11.59 -19.02
N ILE A 232 -16.61 -11.32 -20.30
CA ILE A 232 -17.96 -11.08 -20.80
C ILE A 232 -18.78 -12.39 -20.88
N ASN A 233 -18.15 -13.51 -21.26
CA ASN A 233 -18.85 -14.79 -21.41
C ASN A 233 -19.36 -15.40 -20.10
N VAL A 234 -18.81 -15.04 -18.96
CA VAL A 234 -19.32 -15.53 -17.66
C VAL A 234 -20.73 -14.98 -17.38
N ASP A 235 -20.98 -13.72 -17.73
CA ASP A 235 -22.32 -13.11 -17.56
C ASP A 235 -23.29 -13.48 -18.70
N PHE A 236 -22.80 -13.71 -19.90
CA PHE A 236 -23.64 -13.99 -21.07
C PHE A 236 -24.08 -15.48 -21.18
N ASN A 237 -23.28 -16.42 -20.68
CA ASN A 237 -23.63 -17.83 -20.63
C ASN A 237 -24.53 -18.21 -19.43
N GLY A 238 -24.80 -17.31 -18.50
CA GLY A 238 -25.77 -17.54 -17.44
C GLY A 238 -27.24 -17.49 -17.85
N GLY A 239 -27.55 -17.23 -19.12
CA GLY A 239 -28.89 -17.05 -19.62
C GLY A 239 -29.25 -17.79 -20.94
N GLY A 240 -28.39 -18.63 -21.46
CA GLY A 240 -28.61 -19.28 -22.76
C GLY A 240 -28.70 -20.78 -22.69
N GLY A 241 -29.87 -21.24 -22.46
CA GLY A 241 -30.58 -22.43 -22.82
C GLY A 241 -29.87 -23.53 -23.58
N ALA A 242 -30.05 -24.68 -23.04
CA ALA A 242 -30.02 -25.95 -23.74
C ALA A 242 -30.52 -25.87 -25.20
N ASN A 243 -29.72 -26.38 -26.07
CA ASN A 243 -30.16 -27.23 -27.17
C ASN A 243 -29.08 -28.27 -27.42
#